data_c332a640575980189f2a83c2044a051e
#
_entry.id   c332a640575980189f2a83c2044a051e
#
_cell.length_a   1.000
_cell.length_b   1.000
_cell.length_c   1.000
_cell.angle_alpha   90.00
_cell.angle_beta   90.00
_cell.angle_gamma   90.00
#
_symmetry.space_group_name_H-M   'P 1'
#
loop_
_entity.id
_entity.type
_entity.pdbx_description
1 polymer ?
#
loop_
_entity_poly.entity_id
_entity_poly.type
_entity_poly.pdbx_seq_one_letter_code
_entity_poly.pdbx_strand_id
1 'polypeptide(L)'
;MPPTVVSTRDMLAERPLLAALVEVATGVRARRTGGDSYDMAVRAVGDCLSRSRYTAADLDLVVCCSITRTKERRLFFEPSFASMIARAFGARQALCFDVSNACAGMMTGILLVDRMIRRGLARCGLVLGAEQATLVSTTAVREVVNARDTQMASLTLGDSAVAVLVDRAADERDRIHDVRLVTAARYAFGCLVMPSDKSEGLAMYTDTRSQQSEPAMEAWPTFLAEHIPSFGAEQFDWIIHHQVSARVVEQLNVVGARMLSTPMPRSPTVLEKYGNTATTSHFLVLHEQLARHRIAPGSKLLLVPNASGLVTGFMSVTVTSPSTSPVR
;
A
#
# COMPACT_ATOMS: atom_id res chain seq x y z
N MET A 1 -4.59 6.86 -10.99
CA MET A 1 -5.50 7.41 -9.93
C MET A 1 -6.86 7.68 -10.53
N PRO A 2 -7.97 7.43 -9.79
CA PRO A 2 -9.32 7.86 -10.21
C PRO A 2 -9.38 9.38 -10.39
N PRO A 3 -10.24 9.88 -11.30
CA PRO A 3 -10.30 11.31 -11.59
C PRO A 3 -11.01 12.12 -10.49
N THR A 4 -12.01 11.53 -9.83
CA THR A 4 -12.86 12.25 -8.89
C THR A 4 -12.17 12.44 -7.54
N VAL A 5 -12.18 13.67 -7.04
CA VAL A 5 -11.76 14.03 -5.68
C VAL A 5 -13.00 14.30 -4.86
N VAL A 6 -13.09 13.66 -3.69
CA VAL A 6 -14.16 13.90 -2.72
C VAL A 6 -13.53 14.32 -1.41
N SER A 7 -13.94 15.47 -0.87
CA SER A 7 -13.48 15.88 0.46
C SER A 7 -14.14 15.04 1.55
N THR A 8 -13.50 14.98 2.71
CA THR A 8 -14.10 14.32 3.88
C THR A 8 -15.42 15.02 4.29
N ARG A 9 -15.48 16.33 4.10
CA ARG A 9 -16.67 17.13 4.41
C ARG A 9 -17.81 16.86 3.43
N ASP A 10 -17.52 16.75 2.12
CA ASP A 10 -18.56 16.42 1.13
C ASP A 10 -19.05 14.99 1.31
N MET A 11 -18.17 14.04 1.62
CA MET A 11 -18.53 12.65 1.90
C MET A 11 -19.45 12.52 3.13
N LEU A 12 -19.27 13.38 4.12
CA LEU A 12 -20.01 13.39 5.38
C LEU A 12 -20.82 14.69 5.55
N ALA A 13 -21.37 15.24 4.45
CA ALA A 13 -22.06 16.53 4.45
C ALA A 13 -23.22 16.61 5.47
N GLU A 14 -23.94 15.50 5.66
CA GLU A 14 -25.05 15.41 6.64
C GLU A 14 -24.54 15.24 8.09
N ARG A 15 -23.23 15.08 8.29
CA ARG A 15 -22.60 14.81 9.60
C ARG A 15 -21.33 15.64 9.80
N PRO A 16 -21.42 16.97 9.87
CA PRO A 16 -20.25 17.87 9.89
C PRO A 16 -19.32 17.65 11.09
N LEU A 17 -19.86 17.29 12.25
CA LEU A 17 -19.06 16.99 13.43
C LEU A 17 -18.24 15.70 13.25
N LEU A 18 -18.80 14.68 12.60
CA LEU A 18 -18.09 13.44 12.27
C LEU A 18 -17.00 13.71 11.22
N ALA A 19 -17.28 14.54 10.22
CA ALA A 19 -16.28 14.95 9.23
C ALA A 19 -15.09 15.66 9.88
N ALA A 20 -15.35 16.63 10.76
CA ALA A 20 -14.29 17.33 11.50
C ALA A 20 -13.46 16.36 12.39
N LEU A 21 -14.12 15.40 13.03
CA LEU A 21 -13.46 14.39 13.84
C LEU A 21 -12.54 13.50 12.98
N VAL A 22 -12.99 13.02 11.82
CA VAL A 22 -12.18 12.24 10.88
C VAL A 22 -10.96 13.04 10.45
N GLU A 23 -11.13 14.29 10.02
CA GLU A 23 -10.03 15.17 9.60
C GLU A 23 -8.98 15.35 10.71
N VAL A 24 -9.43 15.65 11.93
CA VAL A 24 -8.52 15.91 13.08
C VAL A 24 -7.82 14.63 13.54
N ALA A 25 -8.56 13.52 13.66
CA ALA A 25 -8.00 12.28 14.19
C ALA A 25 -7.08 11.55 13.21
N THR A 26 -7.29 11.74 11.90
CA THR A 26 -6.61 10.93 10.89
C THR A 26 -5.73 11.73 9.91
N GLY A 27 -5.96 13.03 9.79
CA GLY A 27 -5.31 13.88 8.80
C GLY A 27 -5.88 13.75 7.39
N VAL A 28 -6.94 12.96 7.18
CA VAL A 28 -7.54 12.72 5.85
C VAL A 28 -8.54 13.81 5.53
N ARG A 29 -8.22 14.67 4.57
CA ARG A 29 -9.12 15.76 4.11
C ARG A 29 -9.81 15.46 2.79
N ALA A 30 -9.17 14.65 1.95
CA ALA A 30 -9.72 14.26 0.66
C ALA A 30 -9.30 12.83 0.32
N ARG A 31 -9.95 12.29 -0.70
CA ARG A 31 -9.64 10.99 -1.31
C ARG A 31 -9.99 10.98 -2.76
N ARG A 32 -9.43 10.01 -3.50
CA ARG A 32 -9.83 9.71 -4.85
C ARG A 32 -10.89 8.62 -4.84
N THR A 33 -11.85 8.70 -5.76
CA THR A 33 -12.96 7.74 -5.89
C THR A 33 -13.46 7.68 -7.34
N GLY A 34 -14.25 6.65 -7.68
CA GLY A 34 -14.97 6.57 -8.93
C GLY A 34 -14.29 5.79 -10.05
N GLY A 35 -13.34 4.92 -9.73
CA GLY A 35 -12.80 3.96 -10.68
C GLY A 35 -12.97 2.54 -10.20
N ASP A 36 -13.22 1.57 -11.07
CA ASP A 36 -13.09 0.18 -10.65
C ASP A 36 -11.63 -0.30 -10.68
N SER A 37 -11.36 -1.42 -9.99
CA SER A 37 -10.00 -1.93 -9.84
C SER A 37 -9.38 -2.26 -11.19
N TYR A 38 -10.17 -2.81 -12.14
CA TYR A 38 -9.65 -3.21 -13.45
C TYR A 38 -9.17 -2.01 -14.27
N ASP A 39 -9.99 -0.96 -14.40
CA ASP A 39 -9.63 0.23 -15.18
C ASP A 39 -8.47 1.00 -14.55
N MET A 40 -8.44 1.04 -13.22
CA MET A 40 -7.32 1.65 -12.49
C MET A 40 -6.03 0.86 -12.70
N ALA A 41 -6.09 -0.48 -12.63
CA ALA A 41 -4.94 -1.35 -12.88
C ALA A 41 -4.40 -1.21 -14.30
N VAL A 42 -5.27 -1.21 -15.32
CA VAL A 42 -4.88 -1.01 -16.72
C VAL A 42 -4.13 0.31 -16.89
N ARG A 43 -4.62 1.40 -16.32
CA ARG A 43 -3.93 2.69 -16.39
C ARG A 43 -2.58 2.69 -15.67
N ALA A 44 -2.50 2.11 -14.47
CA ALA A 44 -1.26 2.06 -13.70
C ALA A 44 -0.20 1.19 -14.37
N VAL A 45 -0.59 0.06 -14.93
CA VAL A 45 0.31 -0.85 -15.67
C VAL A 45 0.78 -0.20 -16.97
N GLY A 46 -0.13 0.46 -17.72
CA GLY A 46 0.23 1.20 -18.92
C GLY A 46 1.24 2.30 -18.65
N ASP A 47 1.05 3.10 -17.58
CA ASP A 47 1.99 4.13 -17.16
C ASP A 47 3.35 3.53 -16.72
N CYS A 48 3.33 2.43 -15.99
CA CYS A 48 4.54 1.72 -15.57
C CYS A 48 5.36 1.19 -16.75
N LEU A 49 4.71 0.51 -17.69
CA LEU A 49 5.36 -0.04 -18.89
C LEU A 49 5.89 1.06 -19.80
N SER A 50 5.15 2.16 -19.98
CA SER A 50 5.59 3.28 -20.84
C SER A 50 6.86 3.97 -20.35
N ARG A 51 7.20 3.84 -19.08
CA ARG A 51 8.42 4.37 -18.45
C ARG A 51 9.51 3.33 -18.28
N SER A 52 9.28 2.13 -18.75
CA SER A 52 10.19 1.00 -18.59
C SER A 52 10.90 0.66 -19.89
N ARG A 53 12.07 0.02 -19.77
CA ARG A 53 12.73 -0.67 -20.88
C ARG A 53 12.04 -1.96 -21.31
N TYR A 54 11.11 -2.47 -20.48
CA TYR A 54 10.38 -3.71 -20.73
C TYR A 54 9.05 -3.44 -21.40
N THR A 55 8.67 -4.34 -22.30
CA THR A 55 7.33 -4.44 -22.86
C THR A 55 6.53 -5.53 -22.13
N ALA A 56 5.24 -5.60 -22.37
CA ALA A 56 4.43 -6.69 -21.81
C ALA A 56 4.88 -8.10 -22.24
N ALA A 57 5.50 -8.22 -23.42
CA ALA A 57 6.02 -9.50 -23.92
C ALA A 57 7.26 -9.99 -23.15
N ASP A 58 7.96 -9.09 -22.46
CA ASP A 58 9.17 -9.41 -21.68
C ASP A 58 8.86 -9.88 -20.26
N LEU A 59 7.60 -9.76 -19.83
CA LEU A 59 7.20 -10.12 -18.47
C LEU A 59 7.17 -11.64 -18.28
N ASP A 60 7.95 -12.15 -17.33
CA ASP A 60 7.91 -13.54 -16.90
C ASP A 60 6.83 -13.77 -15.82
N LEU A 61 6.50 -12.71 -15.04
CA LEU A 61 5.54 -12.76 -13.94
C LEU A 61 4.60 -11.54 -13.98
N VAL A 62 3.31 -11.78 -13.68
CA VAL A 62 2.35 -10.73 -13.33
C VAL A 62 1.66 -11.13 -12.05
N VAL A 63 1.85 -10.34 -10.99
CA VAL A 63 1.34 -10.60 -9.64
C VAL A 63 0.39 -9.49 -9.23
N CYS A 64 -0.87 -9.81 -8.97
CA CYS A 64 -1.82 -8.86 -8.40
C CYS A 64 -1.92 -9.04 -6.88
N CYS A 65 -1.91 -7.90 -6.17
CA CYS A 65 -1.93 -7.85 -4.72
C CYS A 65 -3.17 -7.12 -4.16
N SER A 66 -4.18 -6.89 -5.01
CA SER A 66 -5.39 -6.15 -4.62
C SER A 66 -6.25 -6.94 -3.64
N ILE A 67 -6.76 -6.24 -2.62
CA ILE A 67 -7.81 -6.74 -1.73
C ILE A 67 -9.15 -6.70 -2.48
N THR A 68 -9.43 -5.55 -3.12
CA THR A 68 -10.65 -5.34 -3.90
C THR A 68 -10.39 -5.67 -5.37
N ARG A 69 -11.27 -6.50 -5.94
CA ARG A 69 -11.20 -6.92 -7.34
C ARG A 69 -12.53 -6.64 -8.00
N THR A 70 -12.62 -5.51 -8.68
CA THR A 70 -13.86 -5.09 -9.33
C THR A 70 -13.64 -4.85 -10.82
N LYS A 71 -14.65 -5.21 -11.60
CA LYS A 71 -14.77 -4.89 -13.01
C LYS A 71 -16.25 -4.61 -13.30
N GLU A 72 -16.51 -3.52 -14.01
CA GLU A 72 -17.88 -3.08 -14.30
C GLU A 72 -18.72 -2.95 -13.00
N ARG A 73 -18.08 -2.43 -11.93
CA ARG A 73 -18.67 -2.25 -10.59
C ARG A 73 -19.10 -3.54 -9.89
N ARG A 74 -18.67 -4.71 -10.38
CA ARG A 74 -18.94 -6.01 -9.76
C ARG A 74 -17.69 -6.56 -9.12
N LEU A 75 -17.82 -7.01 -7.88
CA LEU A 75 -16.77 -7.75 -7.19
C LEU A 75 -16.68 -9.16 -7.76
N PHE A 76 -15.47 -9.67 -7.97
CA PHE A 76 -15.25 -11.03 -8.45
C PHE A 76 -14.08 -11.70 -7.71
N PHE A 77 -14.07 -13.03 -7.71
CA PHE A 77 -13.05 -13.84 -7.05
C PHE A 77 -12.19 -14.61 -8.06
N GLU A 78 -12.77 -14.99 -9.19
CA GLU A 78 -12.15 -15.74 -10.28
C GLU A 78 -12.49 -15.12 -11.65
N PRO A 79 -11.59 -15.25 -12.62
CA PRO A 79 -10.23 -15.80 -12.59
C PRO A 79 -9.25 -14.88 -11.83
N SER A 80 -7.94 -15.24 -11.81
CA SER A 80 -6.93 -14.34 -11.21
C SER A 80 -6.98 -12.97 -11.89
N PHE A 81 -6.94 -11.90 -11.10
CA PHE A 81 -6.95 -10.54 -11.62
C PHE A 81 -5.69 -10.27 -12.45
N ALA A 82 -4.54 -10.84 -12.03
CA ALA A 82 -3.29 -10.76 -12.76
C ALA A 82 -3.43 -11.29 -14.19
N SER A 83 -4.17 -12.39 -14.40
CA SER A 83 -4.39 -12.96 -15.75
C SER A 83 -5.22 -12.05 -16.66
N MET A 84 -6.19 -11.33 -16.10
CA MET A 84 -6.99 -10.36 -16.85
C MET A 84 -6.13 -9.16 -17.29
N ILE A 85 -5.23 -8.69 -16.44
CA ILE A 85 -4.28 -7.61 -16.75
C ILE A 85 -3.24 -8.08 -17.78
N ALA A 86 -2.67 -9.28 -17.60
CA ALA A 86 -1.75 -9.87 -18.56
C ALA A 86 -2.38 -9.97 -19.97
N ARG A 87 -3.64 -10.38 -20.04
CA ARG A 87 -4.42 -10.41 -21.30
C ARG A 87 -4.58 -9.02 -21.91
N ALA A 88 -4.91 -8.01 -21.11
CA ALA A 88 -5.12 -6.64 -21.59
C ALA A 88 -3.87 -6.05 -22.26
N PHE A 89 -2.68 -6.42 -21.81
CA PHE A 89 -1.40 -5.96 -22.33
C PHE A 89 -0.72 -6.95 -23.30
N GLY A 90 -1.27 -8.14 -23.50
CA GLY A 90 -0.66 -9.15 -24.35
C GLY A 90 0.55 -9.85 -23.76
N ALA A 91 0.70 -9.92 -22.44
CA ALA A 91 1.74 -10.66 -21.73
C ALA A 91 1.46 -12.19 -21.75
N ARG A 92 1.63 -12.80 -22.92
CA ARG A 92 1.16 -14.18 -23.21
C ARG A 92 1.97 -15.27 -22.52
N GLN A 93 3.21 -14.99 -22.13
CA GLN A 93 4.14 -15.95 -21.56
C GLN A 93 4.26 -15.81 -20.03
N ALA A 94 3.70 -14.76 -19.46
CA ALA A 94 3.80 -14.49 -18.04
C ALA A 94 3.03 -15.50 -17.19
N LEU A 95 3.65 -16.02 -16.15
CA LEU A 95 2.94 -16.70 -15.07
C LEU A 95 2.16 -15.66 -14.27
N CYS A 96 0.84 -15.85 -14.16
CA CYS A 96 -0.08 -14.90 -13.54
C CYS A 96 -0.70 -15.50 -12.27
N PHE A 97 -0.64 -14.78 -11.15
CA PHE A 97 -1.34 -15.18 -9.92
C PHE A 97 -1.64 -13.98 -9.03
N ASP A 98 -2.56 -14.17 -8.10
CA ASP A 98 -2.95 -13.16 -7.13
C ASP A 98 -2.44 -13.54 -5.74
N VAL A 99 -2.06 -12.52 -4.95
CA VAL A 99 -1.60 -12.65 -3.57
C VAL A 99 -2.51 -11.83 -2.66
N SER A 100 -2.98 -12.43 -1.58
CA SER A 100 -3.75 -11.74 -0.56
C SER A 100 -2.95 -11.68 0.75
N ASN A 101 -2.61 -10.48 1.20
CA ASN A 101 -1.96 -10.25 2.50
C ASN A 101 -2.33 -8.85 3.04
N ALA A 102 -3.61 -8.50 2.97
CA ALA A 102 -4.14 -7.21 3.38
C ALA A 102 -3.29 -6.04 2.83
N CYS A 103 -3.08 -4.98 3.60
CA CYS A 103 -2.31 -3.81 3.17
C CYS A 103 -0.81 -4.10 2.91
N ALA A 104 -0.28 -5.25 3.33
CA ALA A 104 1.07 -5.71 2.99
C ALA A 104 1.15 -6.45 1.64
N GLY A 105 0.04 -6.57 0.92
CA GLY A 105 -0.05 -7.37 -0.31
C GLY A 105 1.02 -7.04 -1.34
N MET A 106 1.23 -5.76 -1.70
CA MET A 106 2.25 -5.39 -2.68
C MET A 106 3.68 -5.70 -2.20
N MET A 107 3.98 -5.51 -0.93
CA MET A 107 5.30 -5.89 -0.40
C MET A 107 5.48 -7.42 -0.41
N THR A 108 4.41 -8.18 -0.17
CA THR A 108 4.42 -9.66 -0.30
C THR A 108 4.64 -10.07 -1.75
N GLY A 109 3.96 -9.43 -2.69
CA GLY A 109 4.17 -9.68 -4.13
C GLY A 109 5.60 -9.39 -4.56
N ILE A 110 6.18 -8.27 -4.13
CA ILE A 110 7.58 -7.93 -4.41
C ILE A 110 8.53 -8.94 -3.77
N LEU A 111 8.28 -9.37 -2.52
CA LEU A 111 9.07 -10.42 -1.87
C LEU A 111 9.11 -11.70 -2.71
N LEU A 112 7.95 -12.14 -3.21
CA LEU A 112 7.86 -13.36 -4.03
C LEU A 112 8.61 -13.18 -5.35
N VAL A 113 8.39 -12.08 -6.07
CA VAL A 113 9.05 -11.78 -7.35
C VAL A 113 10.57 -11.65 -7.16
N ASP A 114 11.04 -10.93 -6.13
CA ASP A 114 12.48 -10.82 -5.79
C ASP A 114 13.10 -12.20 -5.57
N ARG A 115 12.44 -13.09 -4.79
CA ARG A 115 12.94 -14.44 -4.54
C ARG A 115 12.97 -15.30 -5.81
N MET A 116 11.98 -15.17 -6.68
CA MET A 116 11.95 -15.89 -7.96
C MET A 116 13.05 -15.40 -8.91
N ILE A 117 13.29 -14.08 -8.98
CA ILE A 117 14.38 -13.49 -9.78
C ILE A 117 15.75 -13.94 -9.26
N ARG A 118 15.97 -13.84 -7.94
CA ARG A 118 17.24 -14.28 -7.31
C ARG A 118 17.54 -15.76 -7.53
N ARG A 119 16.51 -16.60 -7.65
CA ARG A 119 16.62 -18.03 -7.96
C ARG A 119 16.73 -18.34 -9.46
N GLY A 120 16.68 -17.33 -10.32
CA GLY A 120 16.74 -17.49 -11.78
C GLY A 120 15.49 -18.09 -12.40
N LEU A 121 14.35 -18.09 -11.68
CA LEU A 121 13.06 -18.57 -12.16
C LEU A 121 12.32 -17.53 -13.01
N ALA A 122 12.69 -16.26 -12.88
CA ALA A 122 12.17 -15.14 -13.66
C ALA A 122 13.28 -14.10 -13.85
N ARG A 123 13.18 -13.28 -14.88
CA ARG A 123 14.07 -12.14 -15.16
C ARG A 123 13.41 -10.82 -14.77
N CYS A 124 12.11 -10.73 -15.05
CA CYS A 124 11.30 -9.53 -14.82
C CYS A 124 9.88 -9.90 -14.39
N GLY A 125 9.36 -9.21 -13.40
CA GLY A 125 8.00 -9.36 -12.91
C GLY A 125 7.30 -8.02 -12.69
N LEU A 126 6.02 -7.98 -12.99
CA LEU A 126 5.12 -6.87 -12.70
C LEU A 126 4.32 -7.18 -11.43
N VAL A 127 4.42 -6.32 -10.42
CA VAL A 127 3.60 -6.39 -9.21
C VAL A 127 2.64 -5.20 -9.23
N LEU A 128 1.35 -5.46 -9.06
CA LEU A 128 0.35 -4.40 -9.08
C LEU A 128 -0.65 -4.53 -7.92
N GLY A 129 -1.15 -3.38 -7.49
CA GLY A 129 -2.30 -3.23 -6.61
C GLY A 129 -3.26 -2.21 -7.19
N ALA A 130 -4.55 -2.50 -7.15
CA ALA A 130 -5.60 -1.60 -7.59
C ALA A 130 -6.80 -1.73 -6.65
N GLU A 131 -7.00 -0.70 -5.84
CA GLU A 131 -7.94 -0.73 -4.73
C GLU A 131 -9.12 0.21 -4.98
N GLN A 132 -10.31 -0.36 -5.04
CA GLN A 132 -11.57 0.36 -4.92
C GLN A 132 -12.03 0.31 -3.45
N ALA A 133 -11.22 0.86 -2.55
CA ALA A 133 -11.44 0.79 -1.12
C ALA A 133 -12.65 1.62 -0.66
N THR A 134 -13.10 2.59 -1.47
CA THR A 134 -14.29 3.40 -1.17
C THR A 134 -15.60 2.62 -1.20
N LEU A 135 -15.64 1.40 -1.73
CA LEU A 135 -16.78 0.47 -1.55
C LEU A 135 -17.10 0.28 -0.05
N VAL A 136 -16.07 0.11 0.76
CA VAL A 136 -16.19 -0.05 2.21
C VAL A 136 -16.56 1.28 2.88
N SER A 137 -15.99 2.41 2.43
CA SER A 137 -16.33 3.74 2.94
C SER A 137 -17.81 4.07 2.71
N THR A 138 -18.38 3.68 1.57
CA THR A 138 -19.78 3.94 1.25
C THR A 138 -20.73 3.30 2.26
N THR A 139 -20.42 2.10 2.73
CA THR A 139 -21.17 1.44 3.79
C THR A 139 -20.99 2.19 5.12
N ALA A 140 -19.75 2.52 5.48
CA ALA A 140 -19.43 3.22 6.72
C ALA A 140 -20.08 4.61 6.82
N VAL A 141 -20.22 5.35 5.71
CA VAL A 141 -20.96 6.63 5.67
C VAL A 141 -22.40 6.47 6.14
N ARG A 142 -23.04 5.37 5.82
CA ARG A 142 -24.43 5.09 6.27
C ARG A 142 -24.47 4.58 7.71
N GLU A 143 -23.53 3.81 8.15
CA GLU A 143 -23.61 2.98 9.36
C GLU A 143 -22.89 3.56 10.58
N VAL A 144 -21.81 4.33 10.38
CA VAL A 144 -21.04 4.90 11.50
C VAL A 144 -21.87 5.96 12.21
N VAL A 145 -22.10 5.78 13.50
CA VAL A 145 -22.91 6.71 14.30
C VAL A 145 -22.09 7.57 15.26
N ASN A 146 -20.88 7.12 15.62
CA ASN A 146 -20.01 7.85 16.56
C ASN A 146 -18.54 7.45 16.41
N ALA A 147 -17.66 8.17 17.12
CA ALA A 147 -16.19 7.99 17.06
C ALA A 147 -15.68 6.64 17.57
N ARG A 148 -16.48 5.86 18.30
CA ARG A 148 -16.08 4.55 18.84
C ARG A 148 -16.56 3.39 17.97
N ASP A 149 -17.24 3.69 16.86
CA ASP A 149 -17.70 2.67 15.91
C ASP A 149 -16.51 1.93 15.31
N THR A 150 -16.60 0.61 15.23
CA THR A 150 -15.54 -0.24 14.67
C THR A 150 -15.28 0.01 13.19
N GLN A 151 -16.23 0.61 12.48
CA GLN A 151 -16.08 1.00 11.08
C GLN A 151 -15.49 2.40 10.88
N MET A 152 -15.11 3.10 11.96
CA MET A 152 -14.58 4.47 11.89
C MET A 152 -13.37 4.60 10.94
N ALA A 153 -12.48 3.58 10.94
CA ALA A 153 -11.33 3.54 10.07
C ALA A 153 -11.70 3.48 8.57
N SER A 154 -12.88 2.93 8.22
CA SER A 154 -13.38 2.87 6.84
C SER A 154 -13.61 4.25 6.23
N LEU A 155 -13.89 5.25 7.05
CA LEU A 155 -14.11 6.64 6.61
C LEU A 155 -12.81 7.31 6.11
N THR A 156 -11.65 6.66 6.25
CA THR A 156 -10.36 7.17 5.79
C THR A 156 -9.95 6.65 4.43
N LEU A 157 -10.63 5.62 3.90
CA LEU A 157 -10.22 4.89 2.71
C LEU A 157 -10.35 5.72 1.43
N GLY A 158 -9.45 5.48 0.49
CA GLY A 158 -9.45 6.09 -0.84
C GLY A 158 -9.03 5.08 -1.93
N ASP A 159 -9.43 5.33 -3.17
CA ASP A 159 -9.14 4.48 -4.31
C ASP A 159 -7.80 4.83 -4.95
N SER A 160 -7.05 3.82 -5.33
CA SER A 160 -5.82 4.01 -6.09
C SER A 160 -5.36 2.74 -6.80
N ALA A 161 -4.46 2.90 -7.76
CA ALA A 161 -3.71 1.80 -8.33
C ALA A 161 -2.25 2.17 -8.52
N VAL A 162 -1.37 1.21 -8.30
CA VAL A 162 0.07 1.30 -8.51
C VAL A 162 0.56 0.02 -9.17
N ALA A 163 1.55 0.17 -10.05
CA ALA A 163 2.29 -0.95 -10.64
C ALA A 163 3.79 -0.73 -10.43
N VAL A 164 4.52 -1.79 -10.16
CA VAL A 164 5.95 -1.81 -9.95
C VAL A 164 6.56 -2.92 -10.80
N LEU A 165 7.56 -2.58 -11.60
CA LEU A 165 8.40 -3.56 -12.27
C LEU A 165 9.59 -3.91 -11.37
N VAL A 166 9.85 -5.19 -11.25
CA VAL A 166 10.98 -5.75 -10.50
C VAL A 166 11.81 -6.61 -11.44
N ASP A 167 13.08 -6.32 -11.53
CA ASP A 167 14.02 -7.07 -12.34
C ASP A 167 15.36 -7.28 -11.60
N ARG A 168 16.31 -7.90 -12.26
CA ARG A 168 17.66 -8.04 -11.70
C ARG A 168 18.34 -6.67 -11.69
N ALA A 169 18.78 -6.22 -10.50
CA ALA A 169 19.55 -5.00 -10.35
C ALA A 169 20.81 -5.03 -11.23
N ALA A 170 21.03 -3.94 -11.95
CA ALA A 170 22.22 -3.77 -12.78
C ALA A 170 23.44 -3.37 -11.92
N ASP A 171 23.19 -2.61 -10.86
CA ASP A 171 24.21 -2.11 -9.92
C ASP A 171 23.61 -1.79 -8.54
N GLU A 172 24.40 -1.18 -7.65
CA GLU A 172 23.99 -0.83 -6.29
C GLU A 172 23.08 0.42 -6.19
N ARG A 173 22.95 1.18 -7.27
CA ARG A 173 22.24 2.48 -7.25
C ARG A 173 20.72 2.34 -7.29
N ASP A 174 20.21 1.22 -7.77
CA ASP A 174 18.78 0.98 -7.90
C ASP A 174 18.51 -0.51 -7.61
N ARG A 175 18.29 -0.82 -6.34
CA ARG A 175 18.13 -2.22 -5.92
C ARG A 175 17.26 -2.38 -4.67
N ILE A 176 16.63 -3.52 -4.58
CA ILE A 176 16.05 -4.06 -3.34
C ILE A 176 17.18 -4.77 -2.59
N HIS A 177 17.55 -4.27 -1.40
CA HIS A 177 18.55 -4.90 -0.56
C HIS A 177 17.98 -6.12 0.15
N ASP A 178 16.87 -5.93 0.88
CA ASP A 178 16.15 -7.00 1.57
C ASP A 178 14.66 -6.70 1.69
N VAL A 179 13.85 -7.74 1.71
CA VAL A 179 12.42 -7.70 2.02
C VAL A 179 12.12 -8.82 3.00
N ARG A 180 11.58 -8.47 4.17
CA ARG A 180 11.18 -9.42 5.21
C ARG A 180 9.84 -9.04 5.79
N LEU A 181 9.00 -10.03 5.99
CA LEU A 181 7.67 -9.87 6.58
C LEU A 181 7.50 -10.90 7.71
N VAL A 182 6.73 -10.51 8.72
CA VAL A 182 6.33 -11.35 9.84
C VAL A 182 4.87 -11.10 10.16
N THR A 183 4.18 -12.14 10.63
CA THR A 183 2.77 -12.06 11.04
C THR A 183 2.66 -12.34 12.54
N ALA A 184 2.12 -11.38 13.28
CA ALA A 184 1.70 -11.54 14.66
C ALA A 184 0.24 -12.05 14.70
N ALA A 185 0.05 -13.35 14.45
CA ALA A 185 -1.25 -13.97 14.20
C ALA A 185 -2.27 -13.81 15.38
N ARG A 186 -1.80 -13.47 16.57
CA ARG A 186 -2.69 -13.13 17.71
C ARG A 186 -3.62 -11.93 17.43
N TYR A 187 -3.29 -11.10 16.44
CA TYR A 187 -4.08 -9.95 16.00
C TYR A 187 -4.92 -10.23 14.74
N ALA A 188 -5.05 -11.49 14.30
CA ALA A 188 -5.71 -11.86 13.05
C ALA A 188 -7.12 -11.29 12.90
N PHE A 189 -7.87 -11.25 13.99
CA PHE A 189 -9.24 -10.74 14.01
C PHE A 189 -9.36 -9.23 14.33
N GLY A 190 -8.24 -8.54 14.46
CA GLY A 190 -8.24 -7.11 14.81
C GLY A 190 -8.72 -6.16 13.70
N CYS A 191 -8.82 -6.64 12.46
CA CYS A 191 -9.40 -5.87 11.34
C CYS A 191 -9.91 -6.85 10.28
N LEU A 192 -11.22 -6.83 10.04
CA LEU A 192 -11.89 -7.71 9.09
C LEU A 192 -12.70 -6.89 8.09
N VAL A 193 -12.62 -7.27 6.81
CA VAL A 193 -13.52 -6.77 5.76
C VAL A 193 -14.43 -7.91 5.33
N MET A 194 -15.73 -7.69 5.48
CA MET A 194 -16.75 -8.70 5.23
C MET A 194 -18.07 -8.02 4.85
N PRO A 195 -19.09 -8.75 4.38
CA PRO A 195 -20.43 -8.19 4.22
C PRO A 195 -20.90 -7.54 5.52
N SER A 196 -21.55 -6.38 5.44
CA SER A 196 -22.09 -5.71 6.63
C SER A 196 -23.24 -6.50 7.22
N ASP A 197 -23.32 -6.48 8.53
CA ASP A 197 -24.44 -7.03 9.31
C ASP A 197 -25.60 -6.02 9.51
N LYS A 198 -25.43 -4.76 9.06
CA LYS A 198 -26.40 -3.66 9.25
C LYS A 198 -27.08 -3.22 7.96
N SER A 199 -26.40 -3.29 6.82
CA SER A 199 -26.95 -2.89 5.51
C SER A 199 -26.22 -3.62 4.38
N GLU A 200 -26.70 -3.44 3.14
CA GLU A 200 -26.01 -3.95 1.97
C GLU A 200 -24.64 -3.29 1.78
N GLY A 201 -23.62 -4.08 1.43
CA GLY A 201 -22.27 -3.66 1.11
C GLY A 201 -21.21 -4.33 1.99
N LEU A 202 -19.97 -3.90 1.79
CA LEU A 202 -18.82 -4.38 2.56
C LEU A 202 -18.54 -3.42 3.71
N ALA A 203 -18.27 -3.96 4.90
CA ALA A 203 -17.87 -3.22 6.07
C ALA A 203 -16.46 -3.65 6.52
N MET A 204 -15.67 -2.72 7.03
CA MET A 204 -14.40 -2.99 7.68
C MET A 204 -14.54 -2.74 9.18
N TYR A 205 -14.50 -3.81 9.94
CA TYR A 205 -14.55 -3.78 11.39
C TYR A 205 -13.14 -3.78 11.95
N THR A 206 -12.75 -2.73 12.68
CA THR A 206 -11.41 -2.55 13.21
C THR A 206 -11.43 -2.40 14.72
N ASP A 207 -10.76 -3.31 15.42
CA ASP A 207 -10.42 -3.14 16.82
C ASP A 207 -9.18 -2.23 16.95
N THR A 208 -9.45 -0.95 16.98
CA THR A 208 -8.41 0.09 17.06
C THR A 208 -7.56 -0.04 18.34
N ARG A 209 -8.15 -0.51 19.45
CA ARG A 209 -7.39 -0.68 20.71
C ARG A 209 -6.35 -1.78 20.60
N SER A 210 -6.73 -2.92 20.04
CA SER A 210 -5.83 -4.04 19.79
C SER A 210 -4.74 -3.66 18.79
N GLN A 211 -5.12 -3.04 17.67
CA GLN A 211 -4.19 -2.64 16.59
C GLN A 211 -3.21 -1.54 17.00
N GLN A 212 -3.55 -0.69 17.96
CA GLN A 212 -2.72 0.39 18.48
C GLN A 212 -2.21 0.10 19.91
N SER A 213 -2.33 -1.13 20.39
CA SER A 213 -1.72 -1.54 21.66
C SER A 213 -0.19 -1.42 21.58
N GLU A 214 0.46 -1.18 22.72
CA GLU A 214 1.92 -1.08 22.80
C GLU A 214 2.62 -2.27 22.11
N PRO A 215 2.27 -3.55 22.39
CA PRO A 215 2.92 -4.67 21.70
C PRO A 215 2.67 -4.71 20.18
N ALA A 216 1.54 -4.18 19.69
CA ALA A 216 1.27 -4.11 18.25
C ALA A 216 2.11 -3.01 17.58
N MET A 217 2.27 -1.87 18.26
CA MET A 217 3.09 -0.75 17.78
C MET A 217 4.59 -1.08 17.83
N GLU A 218 5.04 -1.87 18.80
CA GLU A 218 6.43 -2.30 18.96
C GLU A 218 6.83 -3.46 18.05
N ALA A 219 5.88 -4.13 17.39
CA ALA A 219 6.16 -5.30 16.56
C ALA A 219 7.15 -4.99 15.41
N TRP A 220 7.02 -3.85 14.73
CA TRP A 220 7.88 -3.51 13.60
C TRP A 220 9.31 -3.17 14.03
N PRO A 221 9.58 -2.33 15.06
CA PRO A 221 10.96 -2.02 15.44
C PRO A 221 11.63 -3.20 16.15
N THR A 222 10.88 -4.06 16.86
CA THR A 222 11.40 -5.31 17.39
C THR A 222 11.92 -6.20 16.27
N PHE A 223 11.08 -6.45 15.26
CA PHE A 223 11.47 -7.26 14.11
C PHE A 223 12.63 -6.63 13.33
N LEU A 224 12.64 -5.30 13.19
CA LEU A 224 13.72 -4.60 12.51
C LEU A 224 15.05 -4.74 13.25
N ALA A 225 15.06 -4.58 14.59
CA ALA A 225 16.27 -4.72 15.40
C ALA A 225 16.91 -6.11 15.32
N GLU A 226 16.10 -7.15 15.16
CA GLU A 226 16.58 -8.53 14.97
C GLU A 226 17.32 -8.72 13.63
N HIS A 227 16.97 -7.95 12.61
CA HIS A 227 17.47 -8.12 11.24
C HIS A 227 18.43 -7.02 10.80
N ILE A 228 18.34 -5.84 11.41
CA ILE A 228 19.20 -4.69 11.19
C ILE A 228 19.65 -4.13 12.56
N PRO A 229 20.54 -4.87 13.27
CA PRO A 229 20.94 -4.48 14.64
C PRO A 229 21.58 -3.10 14.74
N SER A 230 22.23 -2.64 13.67
CA SER A 230 22.88 -1.33 13.59
C SER A 230 22.05 -0.35 12.77
N PHE A 231 20.75 -0.23 13.03
CA PHE A 231 19.83 0.61 12.25
C PHE A 231 20.36 2.04 12.03
N GLY A 232 20.93 2.69 13.06
CA GLY A 232 21.50 4.05 12.93
C GLY A 232 22.68 4.12 11.95
N ALA A 233 23.45 3.04 11.79
CA ALA A 233 24.58 2.99 10.85
C ALA A 233 24.13 2.79 9.39
N GLU A 234 22.91 2.31 9.17
CA GLU A 234 22.36 2.11 7.82
C GLU A 234 22.05 3.43 7.09
N GLN A 235 21.92 4.53 7.82
CA GLN A 235 21.72 5.88 7.28
C GLN A 235 20.58 5.96 6.25
N PHE A 236 19.42 5.43 6.60
CA PHE A 236 18.22 5.60 5.76
C PHE A 236 17.86 7.09 5.66
N ASP A 237 17.62 7.56 4.43
CA ASP A 237 17.16 8.94 4.17
C ASP A 237 15.66 9.08 4.46
N TRP A 238 14.90 8.00 4.22
CA TRP A 238 13.45 8.00 4.29
C TRP A 238 12.91 6.72 4.92
N ILE A 239 11.84 6.88 5.70
CA ILE A 239 11.01 5.76 6.16
C ILE A 239 9.57 5.98 5.69
N ILE A 240 9.01 5.01 5.01
CA ILE A 240 7.63 5.07 4.49
C ILE A 240 6.79 4.02 5.21
N HIS A 241 5.98 4.47 6.17
CA HIS A 241 5.01 3.63 6.86
C HIS A 241 3.74 3.45 6.02
N HIS A 242 3.01 2.38 6.26
CA HIS A 242 1.64 2.24 5.79
C HIS A 242 0.78 3.43 6.25
N GLN A 243 -0.02 3.96 5.33
CA GLN A 243 -0.77 5.21 5.52
C GLN A 243 -2.15 4.94 6.18
N VAL A 244 -2.15 4.66 7.49
CA VAL A 244 -3.40 4.44 8.27
C VAL A 244 -4.03 5.77 8.68
N SER A 245 -3.27 6.59 9.42
CA SER A 245 -3.59 7.96 9.80
C SER A 245 -2.30 8.71 10.10
N ALA A 246 -2.32 10.05 10.02
CA ALA A 246 -1.15 10.87 10.32
C ALA A 246 -0.66 10.64 11.77
N ARG A 247 -1.59 10.52 12.71
CA ARG A 247 -1.29 10.24 14.12
C ARG A 247 -0.62 8.87 14.30
N VAL A 248 -1.10 7.82 13.63
CA VAL A 248 -0.49 6.49 13.73
C VAL A 248 0.91 6.49 13.13
N VAL A 249 1.13 7.14 11.99
CA VAL A 249 2.47 7.27 11.40
C VAL A 249 3.43 7.99 12.35
N GLU A 250 2.98 9.06 13.01
CA GLU A 250 3.77 9.77 14.01
C GLU A 250 4.10 8.88 15.22
N GLN A 251 3.12 8.17 15.75
CA GLN A 251 3.31 7.23 16.86
C GLN A 251 4.29 6.10 16.50
N LEU A 252 4.21 5.53 15.29
CA LEU A 252 5.17 4.54 14.81
C LEU A 252 6.59 5.10 14.80
N ASN A 253 6.78 6.34 14.34
CA ASN A 253 8.09 7.00 14.39
C ASN A 253 8.60 7.21 15.83
N VAL A 254 7.73 7.64 16.76
CA VAL A 254 8.09 7.82 18.17
C VAL A 254 8.51 6.49 18.80
N VAL A 255 7.74 5.42 18.60
CA VAL A 255 8.05 4.08 19.10
C VAL A 255 9.35 3.55 18.47
N GLY A 256 9.53 3.73 17.18
CA GLY A 256 10.75 3.34 16.48
C GLY A 256 11.98 4.05 17.01
N ALA A 257 11.92 5.38 17.17
CA ALA A 257 13.04 6.17 17.70
C ALA A 257 13.43 5.73 19.11
N ARG A 258 12.44 5.44 19.97
CA ARG A 258 12.64 4.93 21.33
C ARG A 258 13.35 3.57 21.31
N MET A 259 12.81 2.62 20.56
CA MET A 259 13.27 1.22 20.59
C MET A 259 14.60 1.00 19.86
N LEU A 260 14.83 1.75 18.78
CA LEU A 260 16.06 1.67 17.99
C LEU A 260 17.16 2.65 18.49
N SER A 261 16.87 3.44 19.52
CA SER A 261 17.76 4.43 20.11
C SER A 261 18.39 5.38 19.07
N THR A 262 17.58 5.76 18.07
CA THR A 262 18.05 6.57 16.94
C THR A 262 16.90 7.43 16.40
N PRO A 263 17.16 8.70 15.99
CA PRO A 263 16.15 9.51 15.30
C PRO A 263 15.64 8.81 14.05
N MET A 264 14.33 8.90 13.84
CA MET A 264 13.74 8.31 12.61
C MET A 264 14.07 9.17 11.39
N PRO A 265 14.29 8.52 10.22
CA PRO A 265 14.42 9.22 8.95
C PRO A 265 13.16 10.02 8.59
N ARG A 266 13.24 10.84 7.53
CA ARG A 266 12.05 11.56 7.01
C ARG A 266 10.92 10.61 6.71
N SER A 267 9.72 10.89 7.27
CA SER A 267 8.53 10.03 7.14
C SER A 267 7.38 10.78 6.45
N PRO A 268 7.31 10.74 5.11
CA PRO A 268 6.29 11.47 4.36
C PRO A 268 4.93 10.79 4.44
N THR A 269 3.87 11.61 4.36
CA THR A 269 2.50 11.13 4.22
C THR A 269 1.82 11.72 2.98
N VAL A 270 0.80 11.03 2.50
CA VAL A 270 -0.09 11.47 1.42
C VAL A 270 -1.56 11.40 1.84
N LEU A 271 -1.78 11.12 3.13
CA LEU A 271 -3.09 10.91 3.74
C LEU A 271 -4.05 12.07 3.53
N GLU A 272 -3.55 13.31 3.66
CA GLU A 272 -4.38 14.51 3.50
C GLU A 272 -5.13 14.52 2.14
N LYS A 273 -4.46 14.01 1.09
CA LYS A 273 -4.91 14.11 -0.30
C LYS A 273 -5.57 12.83 -0.83
N TYR A 274 -5.14 11.68 -0.32
CA TYR A 274 -5.54 10.38 -0.89
C TYR A 274 -6.23 9.44 0.11
N GLY A 275 -6.13 9.73 1.41
CA GLY A 275 -6.56 8.83 2.46
C GLY A 275 -5.72 7.56 2.53
N ASN A 276 -6.25 6.55 3.18
CA ASN A 276 -5.64 5.22 3.24
C ASN A 276 -6.02 4.45 1.97
N THR A 277 -5.03 4.13 1.15
CA THR A 277 -5.19 3.43 -0.12
C THR A 277 -4.81 1.94 -0.06
N ALA A 278 -4.95 1.35 1.12
CA ALA A 278 -4.72 -0.08 1.39
C ALA A 278 -3.36 -0.59 0.86
N THR A 279 -3.35 -1.59 -0.02
CA THR A 279 -2.11 -2.24 -0.51
C THR A 279 -1.16 -1.29 -1.23
N THR A 280 -1.69 -0.24 -1.86
CA THR A 280 -0.92 0.68 -2.72
C THR A 280 -0.20 1.79 -1.96
N SER A 281 -0.50 1.98 -0.66
CA SER A 281 -0.16 3.20 0.07
C SER A 281 1.33 3.53 0.10
N HIS A 282 2.22 2.56 0.32
CA HIS A 282 3.68 2.78 0.35
C HIS A 282 4.22 3.28 -1.01
N PHE A 283 3.76 2.63 -2.07
CA PHE A 283 4.23 2.92 -3.43
C PHE A 283 3.60 4.19 -3.99
N LEU A 284 2.41 4.56 -3.52
CA LEU A 284 1.82 5.86 -3.82
C LEU A 284 2.62 6.99 -3.16
N VAL A 285 3.04 6.83 -1.89
CA VAL A 285 3.95 7.78 -1.23
C VAL A 285 5.25 7.89 -2.00
N LEU A 286 5.87 6.74 -2.32
CA LEU A 286 7.11 6.70 -3.09
C LEU A 286 6.97 7.43 -4.44
N HIS A 287 5.93 7.11 -5.21
CA HIS A 287 5.63 7.76 -6.48
C HIS A 287 5.47 9.28 -6.35
N GLU A 288 4.69 9.76 -5.38
CA GLU A 288 4.48 11.20 -5.14
C GLU A 288 5.79 11.92 -4.76
N GLN A 289 6.66 11.29 -3.96
CA GLN A 289 7.93 11.90 -3.58
C GLN A 289 8.93 11.93 -4.75
N LEU A 290 8.97 10.86 -5.55
CA LEU A 290 9.78 10.81 -6.78
C LEU A 290 9.30 11.82 -7.83
N ALA A 291 7.99 11.88 -8.08
CA ALA A 291 7.39 12.81 -9.05
C ALA A 291 7.62 14.29 -8.68
N ARG A 292 7.81 14.57 -7.37
CA ARG A 292 8.15 15.91 -6.88
C ARG A 292 9.64 16.15 -6.72
N HIS A 293 10.48 15.24 -7.20
CA HIS A 293 11.95 15.32 -7.09
C HIS A 293 12.45 15.54 -5.65
N ARG A 294 11.73 14.99 -4.65
CA ARG A 294 12.12 15.11 -3.23
C ARG A 294 13.06 14.00 -2.79
N ILE A 295 13.00 12.84 -3.43
CA ILE A 295 13.93 11.73 -3.24
C ILE A 295 15.08 11.93 -4.20
N ALA A 296 16.27 12.11 -3.66
CA ALA A 296 17.48 12.26 -4.45
C ALA A 296 17.91 10.91 -5.05
N PRO A 297 18.57 10.88 -6.23
CA PRO A 297 19.17 9.66 -6.76
C PRO A 297 20.14 9.03 -5.75
N GLY A 298 20.03 7.73 -5.53
CA GLY A 298 20.83 6.99 -4.55
C GLY A 298 20.31 7.05 -3.12
N SER A 299 19.15 7.70 -2.87
CA SER A 299 18.53 7.68 -1.54
C SER A 299 18.20 6.27 -1.10
N LYS A 300 18.49 5.98 0.16
CA LYS A 300 18.19 4.71 0.83
C LYS A 300 16.88 4.83 1.61
N LEU A 301 15.92 3.98 1.29
CA LEU A 301 14.59 4.01 1.86
C LEU A 301 14.27 2.73 2.61
N LEU A 302 13.51 2.88 3.69
CA LEU A 302 12.89 1.79 4.43
C LEU A 302 11.36 1.90 4.29
N LEU A 303 10.71 0.88 3.75
CA LEU A 303 9.25 0.78 3.69
C LEU A 303 8.80 -0.19 4.79
N VAL A 304 7.86 0.24 5.63
CA VAL A 304 7.39 -0.52 6.80
C VAL A 304 5.90 -0.76 6.69
N PRO A 305 5.45 -2.00 6.44
CA PRO A 305 4.04 -2.33 6.44
C PRO A 305 3.47 -2.40 7.85
N ASN A 306 2.21 -2.05 7.97
CA ASN A 306 1.37 -2.28 9.13
C ASN A 306 -0.01 -2.68 8.60
N ALA A 307 -0.22 -3.97 8.45
CA ALA A 307 -1.39 -4.53 7.79
C ALA A 307 -2.21 -5.38 8.75
N SER A 308 -3.50 -5.55 8.42
CA SER A 308 -4.38 -6.46 9.15
C SER A 308 -3.75 -7.85 9.29
N GLY A 309 -3.89 -8.44 10.47
CA GLY A 309 -3.36 -9.77 10.68
C GLY A 309 -2.43 -10.02 11.87
N LEU A 310 -1.72 -9.20 12.53
CA LEU A 310 -0.97 -8.02 12.14
C LEU A 310 0.24 -8.43 11.28
N VAL A 311 0.34 -7.95 10.06
CA VAL A 311 1.53 -8.19 9.24
C VAL A 311 2.41 -6.95 9.29
N THR A 312 3.68 -7.16 9.65
CA THR A 312 4.70 -6.11 9.66
C THR A 312 6.02 -6.62 9.06
N GLY A 313 7.06 -5.83 9.10
CA GLY A 313 8.36 -6.13 8.54
C GLY A 313 8.99 -4.92 7.90
N PHE A 314 9.80 -5.15 6.87
CA PHE A 314 10.43 -4.05 6.13
C PHE A 314 10.80 -4.44 4.70
N MET A 315 10.97 -3.42 3.86
CA MET A 315 11.69 -3.49 2.60
C MET A 315 12.72 -2.37 2.56
N SER A 316 13.99 -2.73 2.41
CA SER A 316 15.11 -1.81 2.25
C SER A 316 15.47 -1.68 0.78
N VAL A 317 15.46 -0.45 0.26
CA VAL A 317 15.74 -0.17 -1.15
C VAL A 317 16.64 1.05 -1.30
N THR A 318 17.48 1.04 -2.33
CA THR A 318 18.08 2.26 -2.87
C THR A 318 17.39 2.58 -4.19
N VAL A 319 17.01 3.82 -4.41
CA VAL A 319 16.34 4.25 -5.63
C VAL A 319 17.12 5.36 -6.31
N THR A 320 17.29 5.22 -7.62
CA THR A 320 17.65 6.33 -8.50
C THR A 320 16.36 6.97 -9.03
N SER A 321 16.41 8.24 -9.39
CA SER A 321 15.24 8.88 -9.99
C SER A 321 14.76 8.04 -11.17
N PRO A 322 13.42 7.79 -11.30
CA PRO A 322 12.91 7.22 -12.52
C PRO A 322 13.39 8.09 -13.67
N SER A 323 13.90 7.48 -14.72
CA SER A 323 14.19 8.24 -15.92
C SER A 323 12.86 8.87 -16.36
N THR A 324 12.76 10.20 -16.27
CA THR A 324 11.58 10.94 -16.70
C THR A 324 11.50 11.01 -18.22
N SER A 325 12.47 10.41 -18.88
CA SER A 325 12.51 10.28 -20.34
C SER A 325 12.02 8.90 -20.73
N PRO A 326 11.05 8.79 -21.65
CA PRO A 326 10.77 7.50 -22.30
C PRO A 326 12.09 7.00 -22.92
N VAL A 327 12.48 5.80 -22.58
CA VAL A 327 13.58 5.11 -23.27
C VAL A 327 13.15 5.01 -24.73
N ARG A 328 13.85 5.71 -25.62
CA ARG A 328 13.61 5.67 -27.07
C ARG A 328 14.02 4.32 -27.62
#